data_f6ee080d7dc0b5c7037d439ff6d7835f
#
_entry.id   f6ee080d7dc0b5c7037d439ff6d7835f
#
_cell.length_a   1.000
_cell.length_b   1.000
_cell.length_c   1.000
_cell.angle_alpha   90.00
_cell.angle_beta   90.00
_cell.angle_gamma   90.00
#
_symmetry.space_group_name_H-M   'P 1'
#
loop_
_entity.id
_entity.type
_entity.pdbx_description
1 polymer ?
#
loop_
_entity_poly.entity_id
_entity_poly.type
_entity_poly.pdbx_seq_one_letter_code
_entity_poly.pdbx_strand_id
1 'polypeptide(L)'
;IISSKSAAAKRAGVQLRAVVTTSLTEFPPEDIVVIIGNALDNAIRAAQESNGKTADLHIQPQGAYSSILVANDVLKPVLTENPELNTTKKARMRHGFGIQNMRKAVERNQGMMRFYESNNRFVCDILLLN
;
A
#
# COMPACT_ATOMS: atom_id res chain seq x y z
N ILE A 1 10.44 1.81 -8.94
CA ILE A 1 9.28 2.39 -8.24
C ILE A 1 9.57 2.61 -6.75
N ILE A 2 10.25 1.69 -6.10
CA ILE A 2 10.57 1.84 -4.66
C ILE A 2 11.50 3.04 -4.44
N SER A 3 12.49 3.23 -5.29
CA SER A 3 13.42 4.35 -5.18
C SER A 3 12.72 5.71 -5.27
N SER A 4 11.77 5.86 -6.21
CA SER A 4 11.04 7.11 -6.37
C SER A 4 10.11 7.36 -5.18
N LYS A 5 9.52 6.30 -4.61
CA LYS A 5 8.65 6.42 -3.44
C LYS A 5 9.46 6.70 -2.17
N SER A 6 10.68 6.15 -2.06
CA SER A 6 11.58 6.48 -0.95
C SER A 6 11.93 7.96 -0.96
N ALA A 7 12.20 8.53 -2.13
CA ALA A 7 12.47 9.96 -2.26
C ALA A 7 11.24 10.80 -1.87
N ALA A 8 10.05 10.39 -2.31
CA ALA A 8 8.80 11.07 -1.94
C ALA A 8 8.55 11.03 -0.45
N ALA A 9 8.79 9.87 0.19
CA ALA A 9 8.64 9.71 1.64
C ALA A 9 9.57 10.67 2.38
N LYS A 10 10.83 10.73 1.97
CA LYS A 10 11.82 11.61 2.58
C LYS A 10 11.37 13.08 2.49
N ARG A 11 10.87 13.51 1.33
CA ARG A 11 10.35 14.86 1.17
C ARG A 11 9.15 15.14 2.07
N ALA A 12 8.35 14.14 2.36
CA ALA A 12 7.18 14.24 3.23
C ALA A 12 7.53 14.11 4.72
N GLY A 13 8.78 13.86 5.07
CA GLY A 13 9.20 13.64 6.45
C GLY A 13 8.81 12.28 6.99
N VAL A 14 8.57 11.29 6.12
CA VAL A 14 8.18 9.94 6.49
C VAL A 14 9.37 9.00 6.33
N GLN A 15 9.59 8.15 7.34
CA GLN A 15 10.58 7.09 7.25
C GLN A 15 9.94 5.87 6.57
N LEU A 16 10.36 5.57 5.36
CA LEU A 16 9.92 4.38 4.63
C LEU A 16 10.99 3.29 4.77
N ARG A 17 10.58 2.14 5.31
CA ARG A 17 11.45 0.99 5.49
C ARG A 17 10.97 -0.12 4.55
N ALA A 18 11.86 -0.61 3.69
CA ALA A 18 11.52 -1.62 2.70
C ALA A 18 12.39 -2.86 2.88
N VAL A 19 11.74 -4.03 2.94
CA VAL A 19 12.39 -5.33 2.99
C VAL A 19 11.84 -6.16 1.83
N VAL A 20 12.71 -6.53 0.89
CA VAL A 20 12.32 -7.27 -0.32
C VAL A 20 13.13 -8.56 -0.37
N THR A 21 12.45 -9.71 -0.26
CA THR A 21 13.11 -11.01 -0.23
C THR A 21 12.68 -11.93 -1.37
N THR A 22 11.85 -11.43 -2.29
CA THR A 22 11.50 -12.16 -3.52
C THR A 22 11.35 -11.17 -4.68
N SER A 23 11.46 -11.69 -5.91
CA SER A 23 11.30 -10.90 -7.12
C SER A 23 9.83 -10.90 -7.54
N LEU A 24 9.37 -9.79 -8.11
CA LEU A 24 8.05 -9.65 -8.71
C LEU A 24 8.09 -9.61 -10.24
N THR A 25 9.22 -10.02 -10.85
CA THR A 25 9.40 -9.94 -12.30
C THR A 25 8.50 -10.89 -13.09
N GLU A 26 7.89 -11.88 -12.44
CA GLU A 26 6.91 -12.78 -13.06
C GLU A 26 5.58 -12.09 -13.39
N PHE A 27 5.29 -10.98 -12.74
CA PHE A 27 4.03 -10.26 -12.90
C PHE A 27 4.17 -9.13 -13.92
N PRO A 28 3.08 -8.75 -14.62
CA PRO A 28 3.14 -7.62 -15.53
C PRO A 28 3.65 -6.36 -14.83
N PRO A 29 4.70 -5.71 -15.37
CA PRO A 29 5.28 -4.54 -14.71
C PRO A 29 4.27 -3.42 -14.47
N GLU A 30 3.33 -3.21 -15.40
CA GLU A 30 2.30 -2.19 -15.27
C GLU A 30 1.36 -2.45 -14.09
N ASP A 31 1.08 -3.72 -13.77
CA ASP A 31 0.25 -4.07 -12.62
C ASP A 31 1.02 -3.84 -11.32
N ILE A 32 2.30 -4.20 -11.29
CA ILE A 32 3.14 -3.98 -10.11
C ILE A 32 3.29 -2.49 -9.80
N VAL A 33 3.46 -1.65 -10.82
CA VAL A 33 3.52 -0.20 -10.65
C VAL A 33 2.22 0.33 -10.04
N VAL A 34 1.06 -0.12 -10.53
CA VAL A 34 -0.24 0.29 -9.99
C VAL A 34 -0.39 -0.16 -8.53
N ILE A 35 -0.07 -1.42 -8.23
CA ILE A 35 -0.24 -1.98 -6.88
C ILE A 35 0.68 -1.28 -5.88
N ILE A 36 1.98 -1.32 -6.12
CA ILE A 36 2.96 -0.79 -5.17
C ILE A 36 2.90 0.74 -5.14
N GLY A 37 2.75 1.38 -6.29
CA GLY A 37 2.67 2.84 -6.37
C GLY A 37 1.52 3.41 -5.55
N ASN A 38 0.32 2.85 -5.73
CA ASN A 38 -0.86 3.31 -4.98
C ASN A 38 -0.76 2.97 -3.49
N ALA A 39 -0.30 1.76 -3.16
CA ALA A 39 -0.15 1.35 -1.76
C ALA A 39 0.83 2.26 -1.02
N LEU A 40 1.97 2.55 -1.63
CA LEU A 40 2.98 3.42 -1.00
C LEU A 40 2.53 4.88 -0.94
N ASP A 41 1.86 5.39 -1.97
CA ASP A 41 1.34 6.76 -1.94
C ASP A 41 0.35 6.95 -0.80
N ASN A 42 -0.57 5.99 -0.62
CA ASN A 42 -1.54 6.04 0.47
C ASN A 42 -0.84 5.97 1.82
N ALA A 43 0.12 5.06 1.96
CA ALA A 43 0.85 4.86 3.21
C ALA A 43 1.67 6.10 3.60
N ILE A 44 2.38 6.69 2.66
CA ILE A 44 3.21 7.89 2.90
C ILE A 44 2.32 9.05 3.32
N ARG A 45 1.20 9.24 2.63
CA ARG A 45 0.28 10.33 2.95
C ARG A 45 -0.31 10.20 4.36
N ALA A 46 -0.77 8.98 4.71
CA ALA A 46 -1.32 8.74 6.04
C ALA A 46 -0.27 8.87 7.12
N ALA A 47 0.94 8.35 6.89
CA ALA A 47 2.03 8.45 7.85
C ALA A 47 2.48 9.89 8.06
N GLN A 48 2.45 10.71 7.01
CA GLN A 48 2.80 12.14 7.11
C GLN A 48 1.90 12.87 8.11
N GLU A 49 0.62 12.49 8.17
CA GLU A 49 -0.37 13.07 9.08
C GLU A 49 -0.35 12.45 10.46
N SER A 50 0.42 11.39 10.68
CA SER A 50 0.50 10.70 11.96
C SER A 50 1.60 11.27 12.84
N ASN A 51 1.65 10.81 14.11
CA ASN A 51 2.71 11.19 15.03
C ASN A 51 4.00 10.41 14.78
N GLY A 52 3.90 9.12 14.47
CA GLY A 52 5.06 8.24 14.28
C GLY A 52 5.78 8.45 12.95
N LYS A 53 5.04 8.82 11.91
CA LYS A 53 5.56 9.11 10.57
C LYS A 53 6.42 8.00 9.98
N THR A 54 5.98 6.74 10.16
CA THR A 54 6.67 5.58 9.57
C THR A 54 5.75 4.80 8.65
N ALA A 55 6.33 4.24 7.59
CA ALA A 55 5.67 3.32 6.67
C ALA A 55 6.63 2.17 6.37
N ASP A 56 6.06 0.97 6.19
CA ASP A 56 6.83 -0.24 5.93
C ASP A 56 6.32 -0.93 4.68
N LEU A 57 7.25 -1.45 3.88
CA LEU A 57 6.95 -2.31 2.74
C LEU A 57 7.70 -3.63 2.93
N HIS A 58 6.97 -4.75 2.88
CA HIS A 58 7.54 -6.09 2.93
C HIS A 58 7.08 -6.86 1.71
N ILE A 59 8.02 -7.35 0.91
CA ILE A 59 7.76 -8.22 -0.23
C ILE A 59 8.48 -9.53 0.03
N GLN A 60 7.71 -10.63 0.15
CA GLN A 60 8.27 -11.92 0.52
C GLN A 60 7.47 -13.07 -0.10
N PRO A 61 8.08 -14.25 -0.26
CA PRO A 61 7.33 -15.43 -0.71
C PRO A 61 6.41 -15.91 0.40
N GLN A 62 5.24 -16.41 0.02
CA GLN A 62 4.27 -16.98 0.95
C GLN A 62 3.55 -18.14 0.28
N GLY A 63 4.13 -19.36 0.35
CA GLY A 63 3.60 -20.53 -0.32
C GLY A 63 3.59 -20.35 -1.83
N ALA A 64 2.44 -20.55 -2.46
CA ALA A 64 2.27 -20.35 -3.90
C ALA A 64 2.12 -18.87 -4.30
N TYR A 65 2.15 -17.97 -3.31
CA TYR A 65 1.91 -16.55 -3.53
C TYR A 65 3.17 -15.72 -3.28
N SER A 66 3.18 -14.53 -3.85
CA SER A 66 4.07 -13.46 -3.43
C SER A 66 3.27 -12.49 -2.57
N SER A 67 3.79 -12.18 -1.39
CA SER A 67 3.14 -11.28 -0.43
C SER A 67 3.70 -9.88 -0.58
N ILE A 68 2.81 -8.90 -0.67
CA ILE A 68 3.15 -7.48 -0.63
C ILE A 68 2.38 -6.88 0.54
N LEU A 69 3.09 -6.47 1.59
CA LEU A 69 2.47 -5.89 2.77
C LEU A 69 2.97 -4.47 2.94
N VAL A 70 2.03 -3.54 3.06
CA VAL A 70 2.34 -2.12 3.29
C VAL A 70 1.62 -1.69 4.56
N ALA A 71 2.37 -1.17 5.54
CA ALA A 71 1.83 -0.71 6.80
C ALA A 71 2.28 0.72 7.07
N ASN A 72 1.43 1.48 7.74
CA ASN A 72 1.77 2.87 8.10
C ASN A 72 1.12 3.26 9.41
N ASP A 73 1.78 4.19 10.10
CA ASP A 73 1.19 4.83 11.25
C ASP A 73 -0.02 5.66 10.82
N VAL A 74 -1.00 5.75 11.70
CA VAL A 74 -2.18 6.60 11.49
C VAL A 74 -2.39 7.49 12.69
N LEU A 75 -2.97 8.67 12.48
CA LEU A 75 -3.32 9.59 13.56
C LEU A 75 -4.47 9.03 14.38
N LYS A 76 -5.46 8.44 13.70
CA LYS A 76 -6.63 7.82 14.30
C LYS A 76 -7.09 6.66 13.44
N PRO A 77 -7.85 5.70 13.99
CA PRO A 77 -8.33 4.56 13.21
C PRO A 77 -9.15 5.00 11.99
N VAL A 78 -8.85 4.39 10.85
CA VAL A 78 -9.48 4.71 9.57
C VAL A 78 -10.71 3.83 9.33
N LEU A 79 -10.58 2.53 9.59
CA LEU A 79 -11.63 1.56 9.26
C LEU A 79 -12.86 1.68 10.14
N THR A 80 -12.74 2.26 11.34
CA THR A 80 -13.88 2.54 12.21
C THR A 80 -14.82 3.55 11.56
N GLU A 81 -14.28 4.57 10.90
CA GLU A 81 -15.07 5.63 10.25
C GLU A 81 -15.38 5.31 8.79
N ASN A 82 -14.55 4.52 8.13
CA ASN A 82 -14.67 4.22 6.70
C ASN A 82 -14.32 2.75 6.42
N PRO A 83 -15.15 1.81 6.90
CA PRO A 83 -14.83 0.37 6.80
C PRO A 83 -14.72 -0.13 5.37
N GLU A 84 -15.43 0.49 4.42
CA GLU A 84 -15.37 0.10 3.01
C GLU A 84 -14.27 0.82 2.24
N LEU A 85 -13.55 1.75 2.88
CA LEU A 85 -12.55 2.59 2.24
C LEU A 85 -13.08 3.33 1.01
N ASN A 86 -14.33 3.81 1.12
CA ASN A 86 -14.94 4.59 0.06
C ASN A 86 -14.23 5.93 -0.09
N THR A 87 -13.93 6.28 -1.33
CA THR A 87 -13.27 7.54 -1.64
C THR A 87 -14.28 8.68 -1.59
N THR A 88 -14.01 9.72 -0.79
CA THR A 88 -14.83 10.92 -0.80
C THR A 88 -14.65 11.66 -2.13
N LYS A 89 -15.61 12.53 -2.47
CA LYS A 89 -15.50 13.35 -3.68
C LYS A 89 -14.19 14.15 -3.68
N LYS A 90 -13.84 14.75 -2.55
CA LYS A 90 -12.61 15.53 -2.40
C LYS A 90 -11.37 14.65 -2.57
N ALA A 91 -11.36 13.47 -1.98
CA ALA A 91 -10.25 12.54 -2.10
C ALA A 91 -10.10 12.03 -3.55
N ARG A 92 -11.22 11.77 -4.25
CA ARG A 92 -11.17 11.37 -5.67
C ARG A 92 -10.55 12.44 -6.55
N MET A 93 -10.87 13.69 -6.30
CA MET A 93 -10.29 14.79 -7.07
C MET A 93 -8.78 14.91 -6.87
N ARG A 94 -8.28 14.60 -5.67
CA ARG A 94 -6.85 14.68 -5.35
C ARG A 94 -6.07 13.42 -5.70
N HIS A 95 -6.67 12.24 -5.54
CA HIS A 95 -5.95 10.97 -5.56
C HIS A 95 -6.46 9.98 -6.61
N GLY A 96 -7.51 10.33 -7.34
CA GLY A 96 -8.11 9.45 -8.33
C GLY A 96 -8.76 8.22 -7.69
N PHE A 97 -8.63 7.07 -8.37
CA PHE A 97 -9.25 5.81 -7.97
C PHE A 97 -8.20 4.78 -7.55
N GLY A 98 -7.20 5.21 -6.76
CA GLY A 98 -6.04 4.38 -6.44
C GLY A 98 -6.37 3.01 -5.87
N ILE A 99 -7.29 2.93 -4.89
CA ILE A 99 -7.67 1.65 -4.27
C ILE A 99 -8.40 0.76 -5.27
N GLN A 100 -9.31 1.32 -6.07
CA GLN A 100 -10.05 0.56 -7.08
C GLN A 100 -9.11 0.03 -8.16
N ASN A 101 -8.18 0.85 -8.63
CA ASN A 101 -7.19 0.45 -9.63
C ASN A 101 -6.26 -0.63 -9.09
N MET A 102 -5.85 -0.50 -7.83
CA MET A 102 -5.03 -1.49 -7.14
C MET A 102 -5.77 -2.83 -7.05
N ARG A 103 -7.04 -2.80 -6.66
CA ARG A 103 -7.87 -4.00 -6.54
C ARG A 103 -8.01 -4.71 -7.89
N LYS A 104 -8.23 -3.96 -8.96
CA LYS A 104 -8.32 -4.54 -10.31
C LYS A 104 -7.02 -5.22 -10.72
N ALA A 105 -5.88 -4.59 -10.46
CA ALA A 105 -4.57 -5.18 -10.78
C ALA A 105 -4.32 -6.45 -9.98
N VAL A 106 -4.68 -6.45 -8.69
CA VAL A 106 -4.58 -7.65 -7.84
C VAL A 106 -5.45 -8.78 -8.39
N GLU A 107 -6.69 -8.50 -8.75
CA GLU A 107 -7.62 -9.50 -9.32
C GLU A 107 -7.12 -10.06 -10.64
N ARG A 108 -6.51 -9.23 -11.52
CA ARG A 108 -5.93 -9.71 -12.77
C ARG A 108 -4.81 -10.73 -12.55
N ASN A 109 -4.20 -10.72 -11.38
CA ASN A 109 -3.11 -11.63 -11.03
C ASN A 109 -3.55 -12.73 -10.05
N GLN A 110 -4.84 -13.06 -10.07
CA GLN A 110 -5.47 -14.10 -9.23
C GLN A 110 -5.10 -13.91 -7.76
N GLY A 111 -5.08 -12.65 -7.33
CA GLY A 111 -4.66 -12.29 -6.00
C GLY A 111 -5.80 -11.92 -5.08
N MET A 112 -5.42 -11.59 -3.85
CA MET A 112 -6.31 -11.15 -2.80
C MET A 112 -5.73 -9.90 -2.16
N MET A 113 -6.61 -8.98 -1.77
CA MET A 113 -6.22 -7.75 -1.10
C MET A 113 -7.15 -7.51 0.06
N ARG A 114 -6.60 -7.25 1.22
CA ARG A 114 -7.38 -6.89 2.41
C ARG A 114 -6.70 -5.76 3.16
N PHE A 115 -7.50 -5.08 3.96
CA PHE A 115 -7.05 -4.01 4.83
C PHE A 115 -7.42 -4.35 6.27
N TYR A 116 -6.53 -4.05 7.20
CA TYR A 116 -6.84 -4.17 8.61
C TYR A 116 -6.02 -3.16 9.41
N GLU A 117 -6.39 -3.00 10.68
CA GLU A 117 -5.69 -2.10 11.58
C GLU A 117 -5.21 -2.86 12.80
N SER A 118 -4.01 -2.52 13.27
CA SER A 118 -3.41 -3.13 14.44
C SER A 118 -2.44 -2.15 15.09
N ASN A 119 -2.60 -1.91 16.39
CA ASN A 119 -1.67 -1.07 17.18
C ASN A 119 -1.48 0.33 16.57
N ASN A 120 -2.57 0.98 16.19
CA ASN A 120 -2.57 2.32 15.56
C ASN A 120 -1.80 2.35 14.24
N ARG A 121 -1.78 1.22 13.54
CA ARG A 121 -1.23 1.13 12.20
C ARG A 121 -2.27 0.59 11.25
N PHE A 122 -2.29 1.14 10.05
CA PHE A 122 -3.13 0.66 8.95
C PHE A 122 -2.30 -0.26 8.07
N VAL A 123 -2.85 -1.41 7.71
CA VAL A 123 -2.14 -2.42 6.93
C VAL A 123 -2.91 -2.77 5.67
N CYS A 124 -2.21 -2.73 4.55
CA CYS A 124 -2.68 -3.26 3.26
C CYS A 124 -1.91 -4.56 3.00
N ASP A 125 -2.63 -5.66 2.93
CA ASP A 125 -2.06 -7.01 2.78
C ASP A 125 -2.49 -7.57 1.43
N ILE A 126 -1.54 -7.83 0.56
CA ILE A 126 -1.77 -8.26 -0.82
C ILE A 126 -1.05 -9.56 -1.07
N LEU A 127 -1.76 -10.52 -1.68
CA LEU A 127 -1.20 -11.77 -2.15
C LEU A 127 -1.42 -11.88 -3.66
N LEU A 128 -0.37 -12.16 -4.42
CA LEU A 128 -0.45 -12.41 -5.86
C LEU A 128 -0.03 -13.86 -6.11
N LEU A 129 -0.80 -14.57 -6.94
CA LEU A 129 -0.52 -15.97 -7.25
C LEU A 129 0.65 -16.07 -8.23
N ASN A 130 1.67 -16.81 -7.85
CA ASN A 130 2.84 -17.05 -8.69
C ASN A 130 2.55 -18.01 -9.86
#